data_6ad07f768b2b49ebb7e8ba6e0f29feff
#
_entry.id   6ad07f768b2b49ebb7e8ba6e0f29feff
#
_cell.length_a   1.000
_cell.length_b   1.000
_cell.length_c   1.000
_cell.angle_alpha   90.00
_cell.angle_beta   90.00
_cell.angle_gamma   90.00
#
_symmetry.space_group_name_H-M   'P 1'
#
loop_
_entity.id
_entity.type
_entity.pdbx_description
1 polymer ?
#
loop_
_entity_poly.entity_id
_entity_poly.type
_entity_poly.pdbx_seq_one_letter_code
_entity_poly.pdbx_strand_id
1 'polypeptide(L)'
;MSAFFRAVSCAQWGTPDQLSVANIAVREPKADEVRIRVLAAGVNFPDALIVQGKYQLQPPFPFTPGAEVAGEIISVGDGVKHFKAGDRVVAFCGIGGFAEEVIAPAAVTMPMPPN
;
A
#
# COMPACT_ATOMS: atom_id res chain seq x y z
N MET A 1 5.20 16.21 11.66
CA MET A 1 5.42 15.05 10.77
C MET A 1 5.37 13.78 11.59
N SER A 2 4.56 12.81 11.20
CA SER A 2 4.43 11.57 11.95
C SER A 2 5.55 10.60 11.60
N ALA A 3 6.11 9.93 12.63
CA ALA A 3 7.06 8.84 12.45
C ALA A 3 6.35 7.50 12.15
N PHE A 4 5.04 7.46 12.32
CA PHE A 4 4.21 6.27 12.13
C PHE A 4 2.95 6.62 11.33
N PHE A 5 2.38 5.62 10.69
CA PHE A 5 1.06 5.72 10.06
C PHE A 5 0.22 4.54 10.51
N ARG A 6 -1.09 4.66 10.39
CA ARG A 6 -2.01 3.57 10.77
C ARG A 6 -2.27 2.68 9.56
N ALA A 7 -2.36 1.39 9.82
CA ALA A 7 -2.62 0.40 8.79
C ALA A 7 -3.43 -0.76 9.35
N VAL A 8 -4.20 -1.42 8.49
CA VAL A 8 -4.83 -2.69 8.84
C VAL A 8 -3.73 -3.74 8.93
N SER A 9 -3.74 -4.51 10.01
CA SER A 9 -2.70 -5.51 10.26
C SER A 9 -3.30 -6.91 10.31
N CYS A 10 -2.68 -7.82 9.54
CA CYS A 10 -2.95 -9.25 9.59
C CYS A 10 -1.77 -9.92 10.28
N ALA A 11 -1.97 -10.38 11.51
CA ALA A 11 -0.92 -10.99 12.31
C ALA A 11 -0.94 -12.52 12.26
N GLN A 12 -2.00 -13.10 11.72
CA GLN A 12 -2.18 -14.54 11.60
C GLN A 12 -3.25 -14.81 10.55
N TRP A 13 -3.27 -16.03 10.01
CA TRP A 13 -4.37 -16.42 9.12
C TRP A 13 -5.69 -16.41 9.88
N GLY A 14 -6.73 -15.88 9.27
CA GLY A 14 -8.04 -15.85 9.90
C GLY A 14 -9.06 -15.14 9.03
N THR A 15 -10.23 -14.89 9.61
CA THR A 15 -11.32 -14.19 8.94
C THR A 15 -11.09 -12.67 9.02
N PRO A 16 -11.71 -11.88 8.12
CA PRO A 16 -11.49 -10.42 8.11
C PRO A 16 -11.81 -9.71 9.43
N ASP A 17 -12.73 -10.24 10.24
CA ASP A 17 -13.07 -9.65 11.53
C ASP A 17 -11.94 -9.77 12.56
N GLN A 18 -10.92 -10.58 12.27
CA GLN A 18 -9.74 -10.74 13.13
C GLN A 18 -8.62 -9.77 12.79
N LEU A 19 -8.79 -8.95 11.76
CA LEU A 19 -7.83 -7.91 11.42
C LEU A 19 -7.88 -6.80 12.48
N SER A 20 -6.76 -6.13 12.67
CA SER A 20 -6.65 -5.02 13.63
C SER A 20 -6.03 -3.81 12.95
N VAL A 21 -6.04 -2.67 13.65
CA VAL A 21 -5.34 -1.48 13.21
C VAL A 21 -4.06 -1.36 14.03
N ALA A 22 -2.95 -1.14 13.35
CA ALA A 22 -1.64 -1.03 13.99
C ALA A 22 -0.92 0.23 13.51
N ASN A 23 0.03 0.69 14.31
CA ASN A 23 0.94 1.76 13.91
C ASN A 23 2.17 1.14 13.25
N ILE A 24 2.48 1.62 12.05
CA ILE A 24 3.59 1.13 11.24
C ILE A 24 4.61 2.24 11.10
N ALA A 25 5.88 1.92 11.26
CA ALA A 25 6.95 2.91 11.11
C ALA A 25 7.03 3.39 9.66
N VAL A 26 7.14 4.70 9.48
CA VAL A 26 7.36 5.32 8.17
C VAL A 26 8.74 4.90 7.67
N ARG A 27 8.83 4.55 6.38
CA ARG A 27 10.12 4.38 5.71
C ARG A 27 10.17 5.15 4.41
N GLU A 28 11.36 5.50 3.99
CA GLU A 28 11.54 6.17 2.72
C GLU A 28 11.56 5.15 1.57
N PRO A 29 11.13 5.55 0.36
CA PRO A 29 11.15 4.65 -0.79
C PRO A 29 12.58 4.33 -1.22
N LYS A 30 12.78 3.09 -1.68
CA LYS A 30 14.02 2.70 -2.33
C LYS A 30 14.10 3.35 -3.71
N ALA A 31 15.24 3.17 -4.41
CA ALA A 31 15.53 3.89 -5.66
C ALA A 31 14.43 3.81 -6.71
N ASP A 32 13.73 2.68 -6.81
CA ASP A 32 12.69 2.44 -7.83
C ASP A 32 11.28 2.48 -7.27
N GLU A 33 11.11 3.01 -6.07
CA GLU A 33 9.83 3.03 -5.37
C GLU A 33 9.28 4.44 -5.20
N VAL A 34 7.96 4.51 -4.98
CA VAL A 34 7.27 5.73 -4.62
C VAL A 34 6.53 5.52 -3.30
N ARG A 35 6.43 6.59 -2.51
CA ARG A 35 5.69 6.62 -1.26
C ARG A 35 4.42 7.41 -1.50
N ILE A 36 3.27 6.80 -1.24
CA ILE A 36 1.95 7.34 -1.60
C ILE A 36 1.12 7.54 -0.34
N ARG A 37 0.54 8.73 -0.19
CA ARG A 37 -0.54 8.96 0.78
C ARG A 37 -1.80 8.38 0.17
N VAL A 38 -2.40 7.40 0.83
CA VAL A 38 -3.57 6.71 0.32
C VAL A 38 -4.83 7.54 0.58
N LEU A 39 -5.55 7.86 -0.48
CA LEU A 39 -6.83 8.56 -0.40
C LEU A 39 -8.00 7.61 -0.60
N ALA A 40 -7.80 6.53 -1.34
CA ALA A 40 -8.79 5.49 -1.53
C ALA A 40 -8.09 4.17 -1.84
N ALA A 41 -8.68 3.08 -1.39
CA ALA A 41 -8.17 1.74 -1.65
C ALA A 41 -9.34 0.84 -2.04
N GLY A 42 -9.17 0.08 -3.12
CA GLY A 42 -10.18 -0.87 -3.55
C GLY A 42 -10.16 -2.13 -2.72
N VAL A 43 -11.32 -2.67 -2.40
CA VAL A 43 -11.45 -3.97 -1.73
C VAL A 43 -11.83 -4.99 -2.79
N ASN A 44 -11.02 -6.03 -2.91
CA ASN A 44 -11.17 -7.03 -3.96
C ASN A 44 -11.27 -8.44 -3.37
N PHE A 45 -11.79 -9.36 -4.16
CA PHE A 45 -11.96 -10.75 -3.73
C PHE A 45 -10.65 -11.39 -3.21
N PRO A 46 -9.49 -11.23 -3.89
CA PRO A 46 -8.25 -11.79 -3.37
C PRO A 46 -7.85 -11.29 -1.97
N ASP A 47 -8.24 -10.08 -1.58
CA ASP A 47 -7.90 -9.56 -0.26
C ASP A 47 -8.43 -10.45 0.86
N ALA A 48 -9.68 -10.95 0.71
CA ALA A 48 -10.28 -11.83 1.69
C ALA A 48 -9.59 -13.20 1.72
N LEU A 49 -9.11 -13.68 0.58
CA LEU A 49 -8.39 -14.96 0.49
C LEU A 49 -6.99 -14.86 1.09
N ILE A 50 -6.32 -13.73 0.87
CA ILE A 50 -4.95 -13.53 1.38
C ILE A 50 -4.94 -13.60 2.91
N VAL A 51 -5.87 -12.93 3.57
CA VAL A 51 -5.89 -12.92 5.05
C VAL A 51 -6.23 -14.28 5.63
N GLN A 52 -6.86 -15.17 4.86
CA GLN A 52 -7.18 -16.53 5.27
C GLN A 52 -6.10 -17.54 4.92
N GLY A 53 -5.04 -17.11 4.25
CA GLY A 53 -3.99 -18.03 3.79
C GLY A 53 -4.42 -18.90 2.62
N LYS A 54 -5.45 -18.49 1.88
CA LYS A 54 -6.06 -19.29 0.79
C LYS A 54 -5.71 -18.75 -0.60
N TYR A 55 -4.67 -17.94 -0.69
CA TYR A 55 -4.25 -17.34 -1.95
C TYR A 55 -2.79 -17.69 -2.23
N GLN A 56 -2.36 -17.54 -3.47
CA GLN A 56 -0.99 -17.85 -3.88
C GLN A 56 0.03 -16.99 -3.15
N LEU A 57 -0.29 -15.71 -2.96
CA LEU A 57 0.55 -14.78 -2.23
C LEU A 57 0.35 -15.00 -0.74
N GLN A 58 1.43 -15.33 -0.03
CA GLN A 58 1.42 -15.55 1.42
C GLN A 58 2.51 -14.70 2.05
N PRO A 59 2.25 -13.41 2.30
CA PRO A 59 3.26 -12.52 2.87
C PRO A 59 3.65 -12.94 4.28
N PRO A 60 4.86 -12.61 4.74
CA PRO A 60 5.23 -12.83 6.14
C PRO A 60 4.41 -11.94 7.07
N PHE A 61 4.12 -12.45 8.26
CA PHE A 61 3.38 -11.71 9.28
C PHE A 61 4.28 -10.71 10.03
N PRO A 62 3.74 -9.60 10.50
CA PRO A 62 2.43 -9.07 10.14
C PRO A 62 2.48 -8.39 8.78
N PHE A 63 1.37 -8.37 8.07
CA PHE A 63 1.28 -7.64 6.81
C PHE A 63 -0.03 -6.86 6.73
N THR A 64 -0.08 -5.89 5.83
CA THR A 64 -1.28 -5.12 5.54
C THR A 64 -1.85 -5.58 4.21
N PRO A 65 -3.12 -6.02 4.15
CA PRO A 65 -3.74 -6.35 2.87
C PRO A 65 -4.09 -5.11 2.06
N GLY A 66 -4.62 -5.31 0.86
CA GLY A 66 -5.03 -4.23 -0.03
C GLY A 66 -4.12 -4.14 -1.24
N ALA A 67 -4.66 -4.42 -2.44
CA ALA A 67 -3.85 -4.58 -3.65
C ALA A 67 -3.72 -3.31 -4.48
N GLU A 68 -4.65 -2.37 -4.35
CA GLU A 68 -4.68 -1.20 -5.22
C GLU A 68 -5.08 0.06 -4.45
N VAL A 69 -4.48 1.16 -4.82
CA VAL A 69 -4.72 2.45 -4.16
C VAL A 69 -4.79 3.57 -5.19
N ALA A 70 -5.45 4.65 -4.80
CA ALA A 70 -5.35 5.95 -5.44
C ALA A 70 -4.91 6.95 -4.38
N GLY A 71 -4.03 7.87 -4.73
CA GLY A 71 -3.54 8.84 -3.76
C GLY A 71 -2.57 9.83 -4.35
N GLU A 72 -1.78 10.44 -3.46
CA GLU A 72 -0.80 11.45 -3.82
C GLU A 72 0.59 11.00 -3.42
N ILE A 73 1.57 11.24 -4.27
CA ILE A 73 2.97 10.93 -3.97
C ILE A 73 3.47 11.85 -2.87
N ILE A 74 4.04 11.26 -1.83
CA ILE A 74 4.70 11.97 -0.73
C ILE A 74 6.17 12.19 -1.10
N SER A 75 6.84 11.12 -1.57
CA SER A 75 8.25 11.17 -1.96
C SER A 75 8.54 10.05 -2.97
N VAL A 76 9.65 10.16 -3.68
CA VAL A 76 10.08 9.18 -4.67
C VAL A 76 11.51 8.77 -4.41
N GLY A 77 11.87 7.56 -4.83
CA GLY A 77 13.25 7.09 -4.79
C GLY A 77 14.11 7.82 -5.82
N ASP A 78 15.42 7.78 -5.60
CA ASP A 78 16.37 8.53 -6.43
C ASP A 78 16.36 8.13 -7.91
N GLY A 79 15.94 6.91 -8.22
CA GLY A 79 15.85 6.43 -9.59
C GLY A 79 14.56 6.77 -10.31
N VAL A 80 13.57 7.33 -9.62
CA VAL A 80 12.27 7.65 -10.20
C VAL A 80 12.33 9.04 -10.82
N LYS A 81 12.13 9.12 -12.16
CA LYS A 81 12.30 10.36 -12.91
C LYS A 81 11.00 10.96 -13.45
N HIS A 82 9.92 10.19 -13.49
CA HIS A 82 8.66 10.62 -14.11
C HIS A 82 7.53 10.86 -13.12
N PHE A 83 7.82 10.79 -11.82
CA PHE A 83 6.90 11.17 -10.75
C PHE A 83 7.61 12.10 -9.78
N LYS A 84 6.82 12.92 -9.09
CA LYS A 84 7.32 13.81 -8.04
C LYS A 84 6.27 13.96 -6.94
N ALA A 85 6.69 14.47 -5.80
CA ALA A 85 5.79 14.76 -4.67
C ALA A 85 4.62 15.64 -5.14
N GLY A 86 3.43 15.29 -4.70
CA GLY A 86 2.20 15.99 -5.06
C GLY A 86 1.46 15.42 -6.26
N ASP A 87 2.10 14.56 -7.05
CA ASP A 87 1.45 13.94 -8.19
C ASP A 87 0.32 13.00 -7.70
N ARG A 88 -0.81 13.03 -8.40
CA ARG A 88 -1.93 12.13 -8.13
C ARG A 88 -1.78 10.88 -8.98
N VAL A 89 -1.85 9.73 -8.32
CA VAL A 89 -1.53 8.45 -8.94
C VAL A 89 -2.49 7.35 -8.53
N VAL A 90 -2.51 6.28 -9.33
CA VAL A 90 -3.06 5.00 -8.96
C VAL A 90 -1.92 3.99 -9.00
N ALA A 91 -1.95 3.02 -8.09
CA ALA A 91 -0.89 2.02 -8.01
C ALA A 91 -1.45 0.66 -7.68
N PHE A 92 -0.88 -0.37 -8.29
CA PHE A 92 -1.17 -1.76 -7.98
C PHE A 92 -0.06 -2.26 -7.06
N CYS A 93 -0.28 -2.14 -5.76
CA CYS A 93 0.78 -2.43 -4.78
C CYS A 93 0.86 -3.90 -4.35
N GLY A 94 -0.14 -4.71 -4.69
CA GLY A 94 -0.18 -6.12 -4.31
C GLY A 94 -0.68 -6.34 -2.89
N ILE A 95 0.00 -5.78 -1.92
CA ILE A 95 -0.44 -5.67 -0.52
C ILE A 95 -0.03 -4.30 -0.01
N GLY A 96 -0.52 -3.92 1.17
CA GLY A 96 -0.15 -2.67 1.82
C GLY A 96 -1.14 -1.54 1.66
N GLY A 97 -2.18 -1.71 0.85
CA GLY A 97 -3.08 -0.63 0.47
C GLY A 97 -4.06 -0.18 1.55
N PHE A 98 -4.42 -1.04 2.50
CA PHE A 98 -5.35 -0.67 3.58
C PHE A 98 -4.59 0.04 4.70
N ALA A 99 -4.03 1.20 4.37
CA ALA A 99 -3.17 1.98 5.25
C ALA A 99 -3.26 3.45 4.87
N GLU A 100 -2.82 4.31 5.76
CA GLU A 100 -2.76 5.75 5.49
C GLU A 100 -1.73 6.09 4.42
N GLU A 101 -0.68 5.27 4.30
CA GLU A 101 0.31 5.40 3.23
C GLU A 101 0.88 4.04 2.85
N VAL A 102 1.45 3.96 1.65
CA VAL A 102 2.02 2.72 1.11
C VAL A 102 3.23 3.04 0.25
N ILE A 103 4.18 2.10 0.22
CA ILE A 103 5.30 2.12 -0.72
C ILE A 103 4.95 1.18 -1.87
N ALA A 104 5.10 1.64 -3.10
CA ALA A 104 4.84 0.83 -4.29
C ALA A 104 5.96 0.99 -5.31
N PRO A 105 6.24 -0.04 -6.12
CA PRO A 105 7.16 0.12 -7.24
C PRO A 105 6.64 1.17 -8.22
N ALA A 106 7.53 2.03 -8.71
CA ALA A 106 7.15 3.01 -9.72
C ALA A 106 6.62 2.34 -10.99
N ALA A 107 7.10 1.13 -11.29
CA ALA A 107 6.70 0.39 -12.49
C ALA A 107 5.21 0.02 -12.51
N VAL A 108 4.55 -0.06 -11.36
CA VAL A 108 3.12 -0.38 -11.25
C VAL A 108 2.29 0.83 -10.81
N THR A 109 2.85 2.01 -10.95
CA THR A 109 2.22 3.28 -10.58
C THR A 109 1.95 4.08 -11.85
N MET A 110 0.76 4.64 -11.95
CA MET A 110 0.32 5.39 -13.13
C MET A 110 -0.27 6.74 -12.72
N PRO A 111 -0.13 7.76 -13.57
CA PRO A 111 -0.82 9.03 -13.32
C PRO A 111 -2.33 8.79 -13.24
N MET A 112 -2.98 9.48 -12.31
CA MET A 112 -4.44 9.43 -12.21
C MET A 112 -5.04 10.16 -13.41
N PRO A 113 -6.10 9.61 -14.04
CA PRO A 113 -6.80 10.33 -15.11
C PRO A 113 -7.34 11.66 -14.62
N PRO A 114 -7.44 12.68 -15.51
CA PRO A 114 -7.85 14.03 -15.09
C PRO A 114 -9.27 14.13 -14.51
N ASN A 115 -10.13 13.18 -14.79
CA ASN A 115 -11.53 13.21 -14.30
C ASN A 115 -11.88 11.97 -13.52
#